data_250d2e79660cb03bdd3bb37c6324fab8
#
_entry.id   250d2e79660cb03bdd3bb37c6324fab8
#
_cell.length_a   1.000
_cell.length_b   1.000
_cell.length_c   1.000
_cell.angle_alpha   90.00
_cell.angle_beta   90.00
_cell.angle_gamma   90.00
#
_symmetry.space_group_name_H-M   'P 1'
#
loop_
_entity.id
_entity.type
_entity.pdbx_description
1 polymer ?
#
loop_
_entity_poly.entity_id
_entity_poly.type
_entity_poly.pdbx_seq_one_letter_code
_entity_poly.pdbx_strand_id
1 'polypeptide(L)'
;MSDRRTALSELKNLRLPDICDSGVRYIAEGIVIVCVAAYIFYENILMAFILSPYVYLHYKQRKKERAKKDNNEFCKKFRDGIMSVSFALNVGYSIENAFIQAVEELELIYGRDSDITIKFRYIVVRLGQNENIEDIFMDFAEESKVEDIIYFAQIFRYAKRSGGDLISIIRNTTQIIQQKEEVLSEI
;
A
#
# COMPACT_ATOMS: atom_id res chain seq x y z
N MET A 1 -29.72 -3.41 -34.92
CA MET A 1 -29.67 -4.74 -34.25
C MET A 1 -28.22 -5.21 -34.00
N SER A 2 -27.25 -4.31 -34.23
CA SER A 2 -25.79 -4.57 -34.11
C SER A 2 -25.16 -4.20 -32.75
N ASP A 3 -25.79 -3.30 -32.05
CA ASP A 3 -25.19 -2.68 -30.83
C ASP A 3 -25.22 -3.53 -29.54
N ARG A 4 -26.07 -4.52 -29.47
CA ARG A 4 -26.16 -5.39 -28.26
C ARG A 4 -25.09 -6.50 -28.21
N ARG A 5 -24.45 -6.81 -29.33
CA ARG A 5 -23.40 -7.85 -29.38
C ARG A 5 -22.03 -7.29 -28.98
N THR A 6 -21.79 -6.03 -29.25
CA THR A 6 -20.55 -5.32 -28.87
C THR A 6 -20.49 -5.06 -27.36
N ALA A 7 -21.62 -4.67 -26.74
CA ALA A 7 -21.70 -4.46 -25.30
C ALA A 7 -21.52 -5.76 -24.50
N LEU A 8 -21.96 -6.91 -25.02
CA LEU A 8 -21.78 -8.21 -24.36
C LEU A 8 -20.35 -8.75 -24.49
N SER A 9 -19.60 -8.35 -25.54
CA SER A 9 -18.19 -8.72 -25.68
C SER A 9 -17.29 -7.89 -24.77
N GLU A 10 -17.63 -6.64 -24.50
CA GLU A 10 -16.90 -5.79 -23.55
C GLU A 10 -17.11 -6.21 -22.09
N LEU A 11 -18.32 -6.66 -21.73
CA LEU A 11 -18.60 -7.20 -20.39
C LEU A 11 -17.87 -8.53 -20.11
N LYS A 12 -17.52 -9.29 -21.16
CA LYS A 12 -16.77 -10.54 -21.02
C LYS A 12 -15.28 -10.33 -20.82
N ASN A 13 -14.77 -9.11 -21.07
CA ASN A 13 -13.37 -8.70 -20.87
C ASN A 13 -13.13 -7.89 -19.59
N LEU A 14 -14.17 -7.69 -18.77
CA LEU A 14 -13.96 -7.31 -17.40
C LEU A 14 -13.32 -8.50 -16.67
N ARG A 15 -11.99 -8.60 -16.77
CA ARG A 15 -11.18 -9.40 -15.85
C ARG A 15 -11.53 -8.95 -14.44
N LEU A 16 -12.36 -9.76 -13.78
CA LEU A 16 -12.46 -9.69 -12.33
C LEU A 16 -11.02 -9.84 -11.82
N PRO A 17 -10.56 -8.95 -10.93
CA PRO A 17 -9.20 -9.02 -10.43
C PRO A 17 -8.96 -10.40 -9.81
N ASP A 18 -7.77 -10.96 -10.04
CA ASP A 18 -7.29 -12.28 -9.63
C ASP A 18 -7.36 -12.56 -8.09
N ILE A 19 -8.10 -11.75 -7.36
CA ILE A 19 -8.38 -11.87 -5.92
C ILE A 19 -9.15 -13.17 -5.59
N CYS A 20 -9.93 -13.69 -6.54
CA CYS A 20 -10.71 -14.91 -6.33
C CYS A 20 -9.87 -16.19 -6.44
N ASP A 21 -8.87 -16.21 -7.31
CA ASP A 21 -8.10 -17.44 -7.61
C ASP A 21 -7.10 -17.80 -6.50
N SER A 22 -6.46 -16.81 -5.89
CA SER A 22 -5.50 -17.08 -4.80
C SER A 22 -6.20 -17.50 -3.50
N GLY A 23 -7.36 -16.93 -3.18
CA GLY A 23 -8.15 -17.29 -2.01
C GLY A 23 -8.71 -18.71 -2.11
N VAL A 24 -9.22 -19.08 -3.28
CA VAL A 24 -9.78 -20.41 -3.55
C VAL A 24 -8.71 -21.51 -3.50
N ARG A 25 -7.50 -21.26 -4.00
CA ARG A 25 -6.39 -22.23 -3.94
C ARG A 25 -5.97 -22.54 -2.50
N TYR A 26 -5.92 -21.55 -1.61
CA TYR A 26 -5.55 -21.77 -0.20
C TYR A 26 -6.67 -22.44 0.60
N ILE A 27 -7.93 -22.16 0.27
CA ILE A 27 -9.06 -22.90 0.84
C ILE A 27 -9.02 -24.34 0.35
N ALA A 28 -8.71 -24.58 -0.92
CA ALA A 28 -8.56 -25.91 -1.49
C ALA A 28 -7.38 -26.69 -0.85
N GLU A 29 -6.22 -26.05 -0.66
CA GLU A 29 -5.07 -26.66 0.08
C GLU A 29 -5.46 -27.00 1.53
N GLY A 30 -6.17 -26.10 2.22
CA GLY A 30 -6.66 -26.35 3.58
C GLY A 30 -7.65 -27.52 3.63
N ILE A 31 -8.57 -27.59 2.67
CA ILE A 31 -9.54 -28.71 2.55
C ILE A 31 -8.82 -30.02 2.24
N VAL A 32 -7.83 -30.02 1.35
CA VAL A 32 -7.05 -31.21 1.02
C VAL A 32 -6.31 -31.74 2.24
N ILE A 33 -5.66 -30.86 3.03
CA ILE A 33 -4.97 -31.24 4.27
C ILE A 33 -5.95 -31.84 5.28
N VAL A 34 -7.13 -31.25 5.44
CA VAL A 34 -8.18 -31.76 6.35
C VAL A 34 -8.73 -33.09 5.83
N CYS A 35 -8.93 -33.26 4.51
CA CYS A 35 -9.38 -34.54 3.93
C CYS A 35 -8.34 -35.64 4.08
N VAL A 36 -7.04 -35.33 3.88
CA VAL A 36 -5.97 -36.29 4.07
C VAL A 36 -5.82 -36.68 5.54
N ALA A 37 -5.92 -35.71 6.44
CA ALA A 37 -5.92 -35.99 7.88
C ALA A 37 -7.15 -36.79 8.30
N ALA A 38 -8.34 -36.49 7.79
CA ALA A 38 -9.55 -37.25 8.05
C ALA A 38 -9.47 -38.68 7.49
N TYR A 39 -8.83 -38.89 6.35
CA TYR A 39 -8.60 -40.19 5.75
C TYR A 39 -7.64 -41.06 6.59
N ILE A 40 -6.59 -40.44 7.15
CA ILE A 40 -5.63 -41.15 8.02
C ILE A 40 -6.24 -41.50 9.39
N PHE A 41 -7.19 -40.69 9.87
CA PHE A 41 -7.87 -40.85 11.15
C PHE A 41 -9.32 -41.30 11.01
N TYR A 42 -9.60 -42.22 10.08
CA TYR A 42 -10.93 -42.68 9.68
C TYR A 42 -11.87 -43.15 10.83
N GLU A 43 -11.37 -43.34 12.05
CA GLU A 43 -12.18 -43.79 13.18
C GLU A 43 -12.76 -42.65 14.08
N ASN A 44 -12.41 -41.37 13.86
CA ASN A 44 -12.89 -40.31 14.75
C ASN A 44 -13.27 -39.00 14.03
N ILE A 45 -14.53 -38.90 13.62
CA ILE A 45 -15.18 -37.67 13.09
C ILE A 45 -15.04 -36.47 14.06
N LEU A 46 -14.90 -36.69 15.38
CA LEU A 46 -14.65 -35.65 16.38
C LEU A 46 -13.34 -34.88 16.18
N MET A 47 -12.31 -35.49 15.59
CA MET A 47 -11.02 -34.83 15.31
C MET A 47 -11.13 -33.76 14.21
N ALA A 48 -12.04 -33.93 13.25
CA ALA A 48 -12.29 -32.92 12.22
C ALA A 48 -12.87 -31.60 12.84
N PHE A 49 -13.63 -31.71 13.91
CA PHE A 49 -14.18 -30.57 14.64
C PHE A 49 -13.10 -29.80 15.42
N ILE A 50 -12.07 -30.48 15.91
CA ILE A 50 -10.94 -29.88 16.63
C ILE A 50 -9.98 -29.19 15.67
N LEU A 51 -9.83 -29.66 14.42
CA LEU A 51 -8.96 -29.03 13.41
C LEU A 51 -9.60 -27.81 12.72
N SER A 52 -10.94 -27.68 12.76
CA SER A 52 -11.67 -26.54 12.16
C SER A 52 -11.19 -25.16 12.64
N PRO A 53 -10.98 -24.90 13.97
CA PRO A 53 -10.47 -23.61 14.44
C PRO A 53 -9.02 -23.34 14.01
N TYR A 54 -8.20 -24.37 13.81
CA TYR A 54 -6.82 -24.22 13.35
C TYR A 54 -6.75 -23.65 11.91
N VAL A 55 -7.59 -24.17 11.02
CA VAL A 55 -7.69 -23.66 9.63
C VAL A 55 -8.15 -22.20 9.61
N TYR A 56 -9.12 -21.85 10.46
CA TYR A 56 -9.61 -20.48 10.59
C TYR A 56 -8.52 -19.51 11.11
N LEU A 57 -7.75 -19.92 12.12
CA LEU A 57 -6.64 -19.12 12.67
C LEU A 57 -5.53 -18.94 11.63
N HIS A 58 -5.18 -19.99 10.90
CA HIS A 58 -4.17 -19.95 9.85
C HIS A 58 -4.56 -19.02 8.70
N TYR A 59 -5.84 -19.05 8.28
CA TYR A 59 -6.37 -18.13 7.28
C TYR A 59 -6.32 -16.65 7.74
N LYS A 60 -6.67 -16.40 9.00
CA LYS A 60 -6.64 -15.05 9.58
C LYS A 60 -5.21 -14.48 9.69
N GLN A 61 -4.24 -15.32 10.03
CA GLN A 61 -2.82 -14.91 10.08
C GLN A 61 -2.28 -14.56 8.68
N ARG A 62 -2.54 -15.38 7.69
CA ARG A 62 -2.12 -15.15 6.30
C ARG A 62 -2.72 -13.86 5.71
N LYS A 63 -3.97 -13.55 6.03
CA LYS A 63 -4.60 -12.29 5.61
C LYS A 63 -3.93 -11.07 6.23
N LYS A 64 -3.53 -11.16 7.51
CA LYS A 64 -2.78 -10.09 8.19
C LYS A 64 -1.37 -9.90 7.61
N GLU A 65 -0.68 -10.99 7.31
CA GLU A 65 0.66 -10.94 6.70
C GLU A 65 0.63 -10.29 5.32
N ARG A 66 -0.37 -10.60 4.49
CA ARG A 66 -0.55 -9.95 3.19
C ARG A 66 -0.82 -8.46 3.33
N ALA A 67 -1.79 -8.09 4.15
CA ALA A 67 -2.08 -6.67 4.39
C ALA A 67 -0.86 -5.91 4.92
N LYS A 68 -0.04 -6.55 5.77
CA LYS A 68 1.22 -5.96 6.25
C LYS A 68 2.24 -5.82 5.11
N LYS A 69 2.34 -6.82 4.24
CA LYS A 69 3.24 -6.78 3.08
C LYS A 69 2.83 -5.69 2.09
N ASP A 70 1.54 -5.59 1.78
CA ASP A 70 1.00 -4.57 0.88
C ASP A 70 1.22 -3.15 1.46
N ASN A 71 1.01 -2.98 2.77
CA ASN A 71 1.29 -1.72 3.46
C ASN A 71 2.78 -1.37 3.44
N ASN A 72 3.67 -2.34 3.67
CA ASN A 72 5.11 -2.12 3.61
C ASN A 72 5.57 -1.73 2.20
N GLU A 73 5.03 -2.39 1.17
CA GLU A 73 5.33 -2.05 -0.22
C GLU A 73 4.84 -0.64 -0.56
N PHE A 74 3.64 -0.27 -0.13
CA PHE A 74 3.11 1.07 -0.32
C PHE A 74 3.94 2.12 0.43
N CYS A 75 4.35 1.84 1.66
CA CYS A 75 5.23 2.71 2.45
C CYS A 75 6.59 2.92 1.76
N LYS A 76 7.17 1.86 1.18
CA LYS A 76 8.40 1.95 0.40
C LYS A 76 8.23 2.88 -0.82
N LYS A 77 7.17 2.70 -1.60
CA LYS A 77 6.86 3.57 -2.75
C LYS A 77 6.65 5.03 -2.32
N PHE A 78 5.96 5.25 -1.19
CA PHE A 78 5.78 6.58 -0.62
C PHE A 78 7.11 7.22 -0.24
N ARG A 79 7.99 6.47 0.45
CA ARG A 79 9.32 6.95 0.82
C ARG A 79 10.12 7.36 -0.42
N ASP A 80 10.13 6.54 -1.47
CA ASP A 80 10.87 6.84 -2.70
C ASP A 80 10.36 8.15 -3.33
N GLY A 81 9.04 8.37 -3.35
CA GLY A 81 8.46 9.64 -3.81
C GLY A 81 8.84 10.84 -2.93
N ILE A 82 8.84 10.69 -1.61
CA ILE A 82 9.25 11.76 -0.69
C ILE A 82 10.76 12.03 -0.77
N MET A 83 11.57 11.02 -1.04
CA MET A 83 13.02 11.22 -1.31
C MET A 83 13.24 12.03 -2.57
N SER A 84 12.51 11.75 -3.65
CA SER A 84 12.56 12.53 -4.88
C SER A 84 12.18 14.00 -4.63
N VAL A 85 11.08 14.25 -3.90
CA VAL A 85 10.69 15.60 -3.46
C VAL A 85 11.81 16.28 -2.67
N SER A 86 12.41 15.57 -1.70
CA SER A 86 13.51 16.11 -0.89
C SER A 86 14.70 16.50 -1.74
N PHE A 87 15.04 15.66 -2.72
CA PHE A 87 16.14 15.93 -3.64
C PHE A 87 15.88 17.17 -4.50
N ALA A 88 14.69 17.28 -5.09
CA ALA A 88 14.29 18.44 -5.89
C ALA A 88 14.30 19.74 -5.06
N LEU A 89 13.80 19.70 -3.82
CA LEU A 89 13.86 20.85 -2.92
C LEU A 89 15.30 21.27 -2.57
N ASN A 90 16.22 20.31 -2.38
CA ASN A 90 17.64 20.59 -2.16
C ASN A 90 18.32 21.29 -3.35
N VAL A 91 17.87 21.01 -4.57
CA VAL A 91 18.36 21.67 -5.79
C VAL A 91 17.76 23.08 -5.94
N GLY A 92 16.73 23.41 -5.16
CA GLY A 92 16.12 24.75 -5.14
C GLY A 92 14.80 24.86 -5.90
N TYR A 93 14.16 23.74 -6.23
CA TYR A 93 12.80 23.77 -6.80
C TYR A 93 11.78 24.28 -5.77
N SER A 94 10.72 24.93 -6.24
CA SER A 94 9.55 25.19 -5.41
C SER A 94 8.88 23.86 -5.00
N ILE A 95 8.05 23.90 -3.95
CA ILE A 95 7.41 22.69 -3.45
C ILE A 95 6.50 22.05 -4.52
N GLU A 96 5.79 22.85 -5.29
CA GLU A 96 4.93 22.38 -6.38
C GLU A 96 5.76 21.68 -7.46
N ASN A 97 6.87 22.30 -7.88
CA ASN A 97 7.75 21.73 -8.90
C ASN A 97 8.47 20.49 -8.38
N ALA A 98 8.83 20.44 -7.10
CA ALA A 98 9.42 19.26 -6.49
C ALA A 98 8.47 18.05 -6.52
N PHE A 99 7.18 18.26 -6.26
CA PHE A 99 6.19 17.19 -6.38
C PHE A 99 5.90 16.79 -7.81
N ILE A 100 5.95 17.72 -8.78
CA ILE A 100 5.83 17.40 -10.21
C ILE A 100 6.98 16.49 -10.63
N GLN A 101 8.22 16.82 -10.27
CA GLN A 101 9.39 15.98 -10.56
C GLN A 101 9.29 14.60 -9.91
N ALA A 102 8.81 14.53 -8.66
CA ALA A 102 8.59 13.25 -7.99
C ALA A 102 7.53 12.38 -8.70
N VAL A 103 6.47 12.97 -9.24
CA VAL A 103 5.48 12.25 -10.05
C VAL A 103 6.12 11.66 -11.31
N GLU A 104 6.93 12.44 -12.03
CA GLU A 104 7.63 11.96 -13.24
C GLU A 104 8.55 10.79 -12.91
N GLU A 105 9.30 10.86 -11.82
CA GLU A 105 10.19 9.78 -11.38
C GLU A 105 9.41 8.53 -10.95
N LEU A 106 8.32 8.69 -10.19
CA LEU A 106 7.45 7.59 -9.81
C LEU A 106 6.77 6.92 -11.02
N GLU A 107 6.41 7.70 -12.05
CA GLU A 107 5.90 7.16 -13.31
C GLU A 107 6.93 6.26 -14.02
N LEU A 108 8.21 6.65 -13.99
CA LEU A 108 9.28 5.86 -14.58
C LEU A 108 9.56 4.57 -13.82
N ILE A 109 9.51 4.61 -12.49
CA ILE A 109 9.86 3.46 -11.63
C ILE A 109 8.69 2.48 -11.48
N TYR A 110 7.47 2.98 -11.22
CA TYR A 110 6.31 2.18 -10.83
C TYR A 110 5.19 2.16 -11.87
N GLY A 111 5.30 2.99 -12.90
CA GLY A 111 4.29 3.15 -13.93
C GLY A 111 3.23 4.20 -13.61
N ARG A 112 2.57 4.66 -14.68
CA ARG A 112 1.58 5.74 -14.63
C ARG A 112 0.33 5.40 -13.83
N ASP A 113 -0.07 4.14 -13.83
CA ASP A 113 -1.29 3.63 -13.20
C ASP A 113 -1.04 3.06 -11.78
N SER A 114 0.17 3.23 -11.25
CA SER A 114 0.50 2.83 -9.89
C SER A 114 -0.26 3.67 -8.87
N ASP A 115 -0.76 3.02 -7.80
CA ASP A 115 -1.50 3.68 -6.71
C ASP A 115 -0.74 4.87 -6.14
N ILE A 116 0.57 4.75 -5.97
CA ILE A 116 1.40 5.83 -5.42
C ILE A 116 1.51 7.00 -6.40
N THR A 117 1.68 6.72 -7.70
CA THR A 117 1.79 7.74 -8.74
C THR A 117 0.49 8.55 -8.85
N ILE A 118 -0.65 7.87 -8.82
CA ILE A 118 -1.97 8.52 -8.84
C ILE A 118 -2.13 9.43 -7.63
N LYS A 119 -1.75 8.95 -6.44
CA LYS A 119 -1.86 9.71 -5.19
C LYS A 119 -0.91 10.93 -5.17
N PHE A 120 0.32 10.80 -5.66
CA PHE A 120 1.24 11.93 -5.77
C PHE A 120 0.76 12.97 -6.79
N ARG A 121 0.16 12.53 -7.90
CA ARG A 121 -0.48 13.43 -8.86
C ARG A 121 -1.64 14.21 -8.23
N TYR A 122 -2.42 13.55 -7.36
CA TYR A 122 -3.47 14.22 -6.61
C TYR A 122 -2.92 15.28 -5.66
N ILE A 123 -1.76 15.03 -5.00
CA ILE A 123 -1.06 16.03 -4.18
C ILE A 123 -0.68 17.25 -5.04
N VAL A 124 -0.12 17.03 -6.25
CA VAL A 124 0.24 18.12 -7.18
C VAL A 124 -0.97 18.99 -7.52
N VAL A 125 -2.11 18.38 -7.80
CA VAL A 125 -3.35 19.12 -8.11
C VAL A 125 -3.79 19.99 -6.94
N ARG A 126 -3.78 19.46 -5.72
CA ARG A 126 -4.16 20.21 -4.50
C ARG A 126 -3.17 21.34 -4.18
N LEU A 127 -1.88 21.11 -4.35
CA LEU A 127 -0.85 22.16 -4.22
C LEU A 127 -1.08 23.30 -5.22
N GLY A 128 -1.44 22.98 -6.46
CA GLY A 128 -1.81 23.96 -7.49
C GLY A 128 -3.08 24.78 -7.15
N GLN A 129 -3.90 24.30 -6.22
CA GLN A 129 -5.06 25.02 -5.67
C GLN A 129 -4.71 25.87 -4.44
N ASN A 130 -3.42 26.01 -4.12
CA ASN A 130 -2.89 26.71 -2.94
C ASN A 130 -3.37 26.13 -1.60
N GLU A 131 -3.65 24.84 -1.54
CA GLU A 131 -3.95 24.17 -0.27
C GLU A 131 -2.67 24.00 0.56
N ASN A 132 -2.82 23.96 1.89
CA ASN A 132 -1.70 23.77 2.78
C ASN A 132 -1.18 22.33 2.69
N ILE A 133 0.12 22.18 2.48
CA ILE A 133 0.73 20.85 2.34
C ILE A 133 0.55 19.97 3.59
N GLU A 134 0.46 20.56 4.79
CA GLU A 134 0.19 19.83 6.02
C GLU A 134 -1.18 19.14 6.00
N ASP A 135 -2.17 19.83 5.47
CA ASP A 135 -3.54 19.30 5.39
C ASP A 135 -3.62 18.23 4.30
N ILE A 136 -2.94 18.46 3.17
CA ILE A 136 -2.81 17.46 2.10
C ILE A 136 -2.19 16.16 2.61
N PHE A 137 -1.08 16.25 3.39
CA PHE A 137 -0.43 15.06 3.95
C PHE A 137 -1.27 14.36 5.01
N MET A 138 -2.04 15.10 5.80
CA MET A 138 -2.93 14.47 6.78
C MET A 138 -4.06 13.69 6.10
N ASP A 139 -4.70 14.28 5.10
CA ASP A 139 -5.73 13.59 4.33
C ASP A 139 -5.18 12.35 3.62
N PHE A 140 -3.99 12.48 3.02
CA PHE A 140 -3.28 11.36 2.40
C PHE A 140 -3.00 10.24 3.41
N ALA A 141 -2.57 10.58 4.61
CA ALA A 141 -2.26 9.62 5.67
C ALA A 141 -3.52 8.90 6.15
N GLU A 142 -4.62 9.63 6.37
CA GLU A 142 -5.90 9.05 6.77
C GLU A 142 -6.47 8.11 5.69
N GLU A 143 -6.35 8.48 4.44
CA GLU A 143 -6.79 7.66 3.31
C GLU A 143 -5.95 6.39 3.15
N SER A 144 -4.62 6.50 3.31
CA SER A 144 -3.70 5.36 3.15
C SER A 144 -3.89 4.29 4.22
N LYS A 145 -4.29 4.68 5.44
CA LYS A 145 -4.37 3.83 6.64
C LYS A 145 -3.06 3.13 7.01
N VAL A 146 -1.93 3.62 6.47
CA VAL A 146 -0.61 3.10 6.76
C VAL A 146 0.00 3.87 7.92
N GLU A 147 0.32 3.17 9.00
CA GLU A 147 0.76 3.77 10.27
C GLU A 147 2.00 4.67 10.10
N ASP A 148 2.99 4.23 9.31
CA ASP A 148 4.21 4.99 9.08
C ASP A 148 3.96 6.30 8.32
N ILE A 149 2.98 6.33 7.42
CA ILE A 149 2.57 7.54 6.70
C ILE A 149 1.81 8.50 7.63
N ILE A 150 1.00 7.96 8.54
CA ILE A 150 0.32 8.76 9.56
C ILE A 150 1.35 9.43 10.47
N TYR A 151 2.37 8.70 10.93
CA TYR A 151 3.46 9.28 11.73
C TYR A 151 4.24 10.34 10.95
N PHE A 152 4.53 10.09 9.66
CA PHE A 152 5.16 11.08 8.79
C PHE A 152 4.35 12.38 8.75
N ALA A 153 3.06 12.31 8.45
CA ALA A 153 2.19 13.48 8.35
C ALA A 153 2.10 14.28 9.67
N GLN A 154 2.03 13.58 10.81
CA GLN A 154 2.00 14.21 12.12
C GLN A 154 3.32 14.94 12.45
N ILE A 155 4.46 14.27 12.24
CA ILE A 155 5.79 14.87 12.46
C ILE A 155 5.97 16.08 11.54
N PHE A 156 5.60 15.94 10.27
CA PHE A 156 5.68 17.00 9.28
C PHE A 156 4.87 18.25 9.71
N ARG A 157 3.61 18.03 10.09
CA ARG A 157 2.73 19.10 10.59
C ARG A 157 3.32 19.81 11.80
N TYR A 158 3.80 19.05 12.78
CA TYR A 158 4.39 19.61 13.99
C TYR A 158 5.64 20.43 13.68
N ALA A 159 6.55 19.89 12.90
CA ALA A 159 7.82 20.50 12.58
C ALA A 159 7.64 21.77 11.72
N LYS A 160 6.71 21.78 10.78
CA LYS A 160 6.39 22.98 9.99
C LYS A 160 5.79 24.09 10.85
N ARG A 161 4.91 23.77 11.80
CA ARG A 161 4.33 24.76 12.72
C ARG A 161 5.35 25.35 13.68
N SER A 162 6.39 24.60 14.04
CA SER A 162 7.49 25.10 14.88
C SER A 162 8.54 25.93 14.11
N GLY A 163 8.29 26.23 12.83
CA GLY A 163 9.19 27.03 11.99
C GLY A 163 10.38 26.26 11.43
N GLY A 164 10.30 24.93 11.41
CA GLY A 164 11.34 24.07 10.85
C GLY A 164 11.47 24.23 9.34
N ASP A 165 12.70 24.06 8.84
CA ASP A 165 12.99 24.00 7.42
C ASP A 165 12.37 22.73 6.81
N LEU A 166 11.52 22.94 5.81
CA LEU A 166 10.79 21.87 5.10
C LEU A 166 11.72 20.77 4.57
N ILE A 167 12.88 21.16 4.04
CA ILE A 167 13.86 20.23 3.46
C ILE A 167 14.42 19.32 4.54
N SER A 168 14.83 19.92 5.66
CA SER A 168 15.36 19.18 6.81
C SER A 168 14.33 18.24 7.43
N ILE A 169 13.05 18.65 7.50
CA ILE A 169 11.96 17.84 8.04
C ILE A 169 11.74 16.60 7.15
N ILE A 170 11.61 16.80 5.84
CA ILE A 170 11.40 15.71 4.89
C ILE A 170 12.58 14.73 4.95
N ARG A 171 13.81 15.23 4.91
CA ARG A 171 15.01 14.40 4.97
C ARG A 171 15.07 13.56 6.25
N ASN A 172 14.93 14.17 7.39
CA ASN A 172 15.04 13.48 8.68
C ASN A 172 13.95 12.42 8.85
N THR A 173 12.72 12.74 8.45
CA THR A 173 11.61 11.80 8.56
C THR A 173 11.78 10.64 7.62
N THR A 174 12.27 10.86 6.39
CA THR A 174 12.56 9.80 5.42
C THR A 174 13.66 8.86 5.92
N GLN A 175 14.72 9.39 6.55
CA GLN A 175 15.78 8.57 7.15
C GLN A 175 15.25 7.68 8.28
N ILE A 176 14.36 8.17 9.12
CA ILE A 176 13.73 7.38 10.19
C ILE A 176 12.94 6.20 9.62
N ILE A 177 12.17 6.43 8.55
CA ILE A 177 11.42 5.36 7.88
C ILE A 177 12.37 4.32 7.29
N GLN A 178 13.46 4.75 6.66
CA GLN A 178 14.46 3.85 6.10
C GLN A 178 15.14 2.98 7.15
N GLN A 179 15.59 3.56 8.25
CA GLN A 179 16.21 2.83 9.36
C GLN A 179 15.26 1.78 9.96
N LYS A 180 13.99 2.11 10.08
CA LYS A 180 12.98 1.17 10.57
C LYS A 180 12.83 -0.05 9.64
N GLU A 181 12.85 0.16 8.32
CA GLU A 181 12.77 -0.92 7.34
C GLU A 181 14.02 -1.81 7.36
N GLU A 182 15.22 -1.23 7.49
CA GLU A 182 16.47 -2.00 7.59
C GLU A 182 16.43 -2.94 8.79
N VAL A 183 16.06 -2.43 9.96
CA VAL A 183 15.93 -3.24 11.19
C VAL A 183 14.89 -4.36 11.03
N LEU A 184 13.78 -4.09 10.36
CA LEU A 184 12.73 -5.10 10.14
C LEU A 184 13.12 -6.15 9.08
N SER A 185 14.07 -5.85 8.20
CA SER A 185 14.55 -6.79 7.17
C SER A 185 15.63 -7.76 7.70
N GLU A 186 16.26 -7.45 8.83
CA GLU A 186 17.31 -8.26 9.47
C GLU A 186 16.74 -9.30 10.46
N ILE A 187 15.44 -9.27 10.77
CA ILE A 187 14.74 -10.19 11.68
C ILE A 187 13.95 -11.24 10.91
#